data_888fe44bbf8c89a7a24aedea3445e581
#
_entry.id   888fe44bbf8c89a7a24aedea3445e581
#
_cell.length_a   1.000
_cell.length_b   1.000
_cell.length_c   1.000
_cell.angle_alpha   90.00
_cell.angle_beta   90.00
_cell.angle_gamma   90.00
#
_symmetry.space_group_name_H-M   'P 1'
#
loop_
_entity.id
_entity.type
_entity.pdbx_description
1 polymer ?
#
loop_
_entity_poly.entity_id
_entity_poly.type
_entity_poly.pdbx_seq_one_letter_code
_entity_poly.pdbx_strand_id
1 'polypeptide(L)'
;MEYIIELLDKNGLIVAFLVTGIMVYFSEGISVKLTNKKLPGSAIAIFMGLVIAYLGGILTEGKSGIADIPGLTGFKVMGGPMFRDFAIVSTAMGASFAVIKKTGSVGILSLFLGVIFSFIAGVGIAYAFGITDVESLTTIGAGACTFVVGPVTGTAVGASSDIIAISIAAGVVKSILVTIGTPFIAPLIGLDNPKSAMIFGGLMGTTSGTAAGLA
;
A
#
# COMPACT_ATOMS: atom_id res chain seq x y z
N MET A 1 0.65 20.44 -30.06
CA MET A 1 0.92 19.40 -29.04
C MET A 1 1.40 20.02 -27.72
N GLU A 2 2.33 20.97 -27.76
CA GLU A 2 2.88 21.70 -26.59
C GLU A 2 1.78 22.38 -25.74
N TYR A 3 0.85 23.09 -26.37
CA TYR A 3 -0.25 23.75 -25.66
C TYR A 3 -1.13 22.79 -24.85
N ILE A 4 -1.37 21.57 -25.35
CA ILE A 4 -2.16 20.56 -24.62
C ILE A 4 -1.39 20.06 -23.40
N ILE A 5 -0.08 19.83 -23.56
CA ILE A 5 0.79 19.40 -22.47
C ILE A 5 0.84 20.47 -21.38
N GLU A 6 1.03 21.72 -21.75
CA GLU A 6 1.03 22.86 -20.83
C GLU A 6 -0.31 22.98 -20.07
N LEU A 7 -1.45 22.80 -20.76
CA LEU A 7 -2.77 22.79 -20.13
C LEU A 7 -2.94 21.65 -19.14
N LEU A 8 -2.45 20.45 -19.48
CA LEU A 8 -2.48 19.29 -18.60
C LEU A 8 -1.61 19.49 -17.36
N ASP A 9 -0.39 20.01 -17.52
CA ASP A 9 0.52 20.27 -16.40
C ASP A 9 0.00 21.38 -15.48
N LYS A 10 -0.61 22.43 -16.04
CA LYS A 10 -1.25 23.50 -15.26
C LYS A 10 -2.40 22.97 -14.38
N ASN A 11 -3.10 21.93 -14.83
CA ASN A 11 -4.18 21.27 -14.10
C ASN A 11 -3.77 19.88 -13.58
N GLY A 12 -2.49 19.67 -13.32
CA GLY A 12 -1.87 18.38 -13.10
C GLY A 12 -2.56 17.51 -12.04
N LEU A 13 -3.00 18.12 -10.93
CA LEU A 13 -3.69 17.38 -9.88
C LEU A 13 -5.05 16.82 -10.36
N ILE A 14 -5.81 17.59 -11.13
CA ILE A 14 -7.09 17.15 -11.71
C ILE A 14 -6.84 16.02 -12.69
N VAL A 15 -5.80 16.14 -13.51
CA VAL A 15 -5.38 15.09 -14.46
C VAL A 15 -4.99 13.81 -13.72
N ALA A 16 -4.21 13.92 -12.64
CA ALA A 16 -3.81 12.78 -11.84
C ALA A 16 -5.03 12.07 -11.21
N PHE A 17 -6.00 12.81 -10.67
CA PHE A 17 -7.25 12.24 -10.16
C PHE A 17 -8.06 11.56 -11.25
N LEU A 18 -8.17 12.19 -12.42
CA LEU A 18 -8.89 11.60 -13.55
C LEU A 18 -8.27 10.28 -13.99
N VAL A 19 -6.96 10.26 -14.21
CA VAL A 19 -6.22 9.05 -14.63
C VAL A 19 -6.34 7.95 -13.57
N THR A 20 -6.19 8.29 -12.29
CA THR A 20 -6.36 7.32 -11.19
C THR A 20 -7.80 6.81 -11.13
N GLY A 21 -8.80 7.69 -11.28
CA GLY A 21 -10.21 7.29 -11.30
C GLY A 21 -10.54 6.32 -12.44
N ILE A 22 -10.02 6.61 -13.64
CA ILE A 22 -10.16 5.72 -14.80
C ILE A 22 -9.49 4.36 -14.51
N MET A 23 -8.30 4.36 -13.96
CA MET A 23 -7.57 3.13 -13.62
C MET A 23 -8.34 2.29 -12.59
N VAL A 24 -8.86 2.91 -11.54
CA VAL A 24 -9.69 2.23 -10.52
C VAL A 24 -10.97 1.67 -11.13
N TYR A 25 -11.64 2.42 -12.00
CA TYR A 25 -12.83 1.96 -12.70
C TYR A 25 -12.56 0.72 -13.56
N PHE A 26 -11.48 0.72 -14.34
CA PHE A 26 -11.08 -0.45 -15.11
C PHE A 26 -10.70 -1.64 -14.21
N SER A 27 -9.99 -1.39 -13.12
CA SER A 27 -9.59 -2.43 -12.16
C SER A 27 -10.80 -3.09 -11.50
N GLU A 28 -11.83 -2.32 -11.16
CA GLU A 28 -13.08 -2.86 -10.63
C GLU A 28 -13.81 -3.70 -11.69
N GLY A 29 -13.84 -3.25 -12.95
CA GLY A 29 -14.37 -4.02 -14.07
C GLY A 29 -13.65 -5.37 -14.27
N ILE A 30 -12.33 -5.38 -14.14
CA ILE A 30 -11.50 -6.60 -14.18
C ILE A 30 -11.84 -7.50 -12.98
N SER A 31 -11.93 -6.94 -11.78
CA SER A 31 -12.29 -7.66 -10.56
C SER A 31 -13.62 -8.42 -10.75
N VAL A 32 -14.65 -7.73 -11.22
CA VAL A 32 -15.97 -8.32 -11.40
C VAL A 32 -15.99 -9.38 -12.50
N LYS A 33 -15.37 -9.07 -13.67
CA LYS A 33 -15.51 -9.93 -14.87
C LYS A 33 -14.55 -11.12 -14.90
N LEU A 34 -13.29 -10.92 -14.46
CA LEU A 34 -12.27 -11.97 -14.53
C LEU A 34 -12.14 -12.78 -13.24
N THR A 35 -12.31 -12.14 -12.08
CA THR A 35 -12.06 -12.81 -10.81
C THR A 35 -13.32 -13.13 -10.02
N ASN A 36 -14.51 -12.79 -10.55
CA ASN A 36 -15.79 -12.92 -9.83
C ASN A 36 -15.71 -12.30 -8.41
N LYS A 37 -15.06 -11.13 -8.30
CA LYS A 37 -14.78 -10.41 -7.04
C LYS A 37 -13.88 -11.15 -6.02
N LYS A 38 -13.22 -12.24 -6.41
CA LYS A 38 -12.23 -12.90 -5.54
C LYS A 38 -11.01 -12.03 -5.28
N LEU A 39 -10.64 -11.17 -6.24
CA LEU A 39 -9.63 -10.15 -6.07
C LEU A 39 -10.31 -8.78 -6.03
N PRO A 40 -10.12 -7.98 -4.97
CA PRO A 40 -10.66 -6.62 -4.92
C PRO A 40 -10.08 -5.76 -6.04
N GLY A 41 -10.90 -4.88 -6.64
CA GLY A 41 -10.46 -3.96 -7.68
C GLY A 41 -9.30 -3.06 -7.23
N SER A 42 -9.26 -2.70 -5.94
CA SER A 42 -8.15 -1.94 -5.35
C SER A 42 -6.80 -2.66 -5.43
N ALA A 43 -6.76 -3.99 -5.22
CA ALA A 43 -5.51 -4.76 -5.35
C ALA A 43 -5.02 -4.78 -6.81
N ILE A 44 -5.94 -4.92 -7.76
CA ILE A 44 -5.64 -4.86 -9.19
C ILE A 44 -5.14 -3.45 -9.57
N ALA A 45 -5.77 -2.39 -9.05
CA ALA A 45 -5.36 -1.00 -9.28
C ALA A 45 -3.94 -0.73 -8.76
N ILE A 46 -3.61 -1.21 -7.56
CA ILE A 46 -2.26 -1.10 -6.99
C ILE A 46 -1.23 -1.81 -7.88
N PHE A 47 -1.53 -3.03 -8.29
CA PHE A 47 -0.63 -3.79 -9.17
C PHE A 47 -0.42 -3.09 -10.52
N MET A 48 -1.51 -2.63 -11.15
CA MET A 48 -1.43 -1.84 -12.40
C MET A 48 -0.63 -0.57 -12.20
N GLY A 49 -0.84 0.15 -11.10
CA GLY A 49 -0.09 1.36 -10.76
C GLY A 49 1.41 1.11 -10.63
N LEU A 50 1.83 0.01 -10.01
CA LEU A 50 3.23 -0.38 -9.91
C LEU A 50 3.84 -0.69 -11.29
N VAL A 51 3.13 -1.44 -12.12
CA VAL A 51 3.59 -1.76 -13.48
C VAL A 51 3.75 -0.48 -14.31
N ILE A 52 2.76 0.41 -14.27
CA ILE A 52 2.80 1.69 -14.99
C ILE A 52 3.93 2.57 -14.45
N ALA A 53 4.13 2.64 -13.14
CA ALA A 53 5.22 3.42 -12.53
C ALA A 53 6.59 2.89 -12.95
N TYR A 54 6.77 1.58 -12.97
CA TYR A 54 8.00 0.92 -13.42
C TYR A 54 8.28 1.21 -14.91
N LEU A 55 7.27 1.02 -15.77
CA LEU A 55 7.40 1.33 -17.20
C LEU A 55 7.67 2.82 -17.44
N GLY A 56 7.01 3.70 -16.70
CA GLY A 56 7.26 5.14 -16.74
C GLY A 56 8.68 5.49 -16.34
N GLY A 57 9.23 4.84 -15.31
CA GLY A 57 10.63 5.02 -14.90
C GLY A 57 11.62 4.61 -15.99
N ILE A 58 11.39 3.47 -16.66
CA ILE A 58 12.22 3.02 -17.78
C ILE A 58 12.15 4.00 -18.96
N LEU A 59 10.94 4.44 -19.31
CA LEU A 59 10.73 5.30 -20.49
C LEU A 59 11.31 6.71 -20.32
N THR A 60 11.31 7.23 -19.09
CA THR A 60 11.75 8.61 -18.82
C THR A 60 13.16 8.69 -18.28
N GLU A 61 13.78 7.55 -17.93
CA GLU A 61 15.03 7.48 -17.18
C GLU A 61 14.99 8.37 -15.91
N GLY A 62 13.77 8.70 -15.47
CA GLY A 62 13.48 9.63 -14.38
C GLY A 62 13.35 8.94 -13.04
N LYS A 63 13.39 9.75 -11.97
CA LYS A 63 13.31 9.25 -10.59
C LYS A 63 11.88 9.18 -10.03
N SER A 64 10.91 9.76 -10.74
CA SER A 64 9.52 9.87 -10.28
C SER A 64 8.54 9.02 -11.11
N GLY A 65 9.03 8.07 -11.91
CA GLY A 65 8.22 7.16 -12.72
C GLY A 65 7.33 7.93 -13.72
N ILE A 66 6.04 7.62 -13.72
CA ILE A 66 5.08 8.29 -14.65
C ILE A 66 4.95 9.79 -14.42
N ALA A 67 5.32 10.28 -13.24
CA ALA A 67 5.25 11.72 -12.94
C ALA A 67 6.36 12.56 -13.62
N ASP A 68 7.32 11.91 -14.28
CA ASP A 68 8.30 12.57 -15.14
C ASP A 68 7.83 12.69 -16.60
N ILE A 69 6.68 12.07 -16.93
CA ILE A 69 6.06 12.21 -18.25
C ILE A 69 5.36 13.58 -18.37
N PRO A 70 5.64 14.39 -19.41
CA PRO A 70 4.95 15.65 -19.64
C PRO A 70 3.43 15.47 -19.69
N GLY A 71 2.69 16.31 -18.97
CA GLY A 71 1.24 16.21 -18.81
C GLY A 71 0.79 15.33 -17.62
N LEU A 72 1.71 14.56 -16.97
CA LEU A 72 1.42 13.72 -15.82
C LEU A 72 2.15 14.17 -14.55
N THR A 73 2.74 15.36 -14.55
CA THR A 73 3.51 15.91 -13.41
C THR A 73 2.70 16.04 -12.13
N GLY A 74 1.37 16.13 -12.24
CA GLY A 74 0.45 16.17 -11.10
C GLY A 74 0.50 14.94 -10.20
N PHE A 75 1.00 13.80 -10.67
CA PHE A 75 1.23 12.62 -9.84
C PHE A 75 2.28 12.86 -8.74
N LYS A 76 3.22 13.80 -8.93
CA LYS A 76 4.16 14.20 -7.86
C LYS A 76 3.41 14.82 -6.67
N VAL A 77 2.40 15.64 -6.94
CA VAL A 77 1.57 16.26 -5.90
C VAL A 77 0.63 15.24 -5.27
N MET A 78 -0.03 14.42 -6.09
CA MET A 78 -0.98 13.40 -5.64
C MET A 78 -0.30 12.31 -4.80
N GLY A 79 0.93 11.89 -5.14
CA GLY A 79 1.74 10.95 -4.37
C GLY A 79 2.46 11.57 -3.18
N GLY A 80 2.31 12.88 -2.97
CA GLY A 80 3.01 13.63 -1.92
C GLY A 80 2.51 13.34 -0.51
N PRO A 81 3.23 13.85 0.50
CA PRO A 81 2.95 13.60 1.92
C PRO A 81 1.52 13.99 2.32
N MET A 82 1.01 15.10 1.81
CA MET A 82 -0.30 15.63 2.19
C MET A 82 -1.43 14.62 1.96
N PHE A 83 -1.53 14.01 0.77
CA PHE A 83 -2.59 13.04 0.47
C PHE A 83 -2.38 11.72 1.20
N ARG A 84 -1.14 11.31 1.41
CA ARG A 84 -0.80 10.16 2.24
C ARG A 84 -1.28 10.36 3.68
N ASP A 85 -0.95 11.50 4.28
CA ASP A 85 -1.31 11.82 5.66
C ASP A 85 -2.83 11.99 5.80
N PHE A 86 -3.49 12.60 4.81
CA PHE A 86 -4.95 12.67 4.75
C PHE A 86 -5.60 11.29 4.68
N ALA A 87 -5.04 10.35 3.90
CA ALA A 87 -5.53 8.98 3.85
C ALA A 87 -5.41 8.27 5.21
N ILE A 88 -4.32 8.50 5.95
CA ILE A 88 -4.13 7.96 7.32
C ILE A 88 -5.20 8.50 8.26
N VAL A 89 -5.41 9.82 8.27
CA VAL A 89 -6.43 10.47 9.12
C VAL A 89 -7.83 9.98 8.75
N SER A 90 -8.17 9.94 7.46
CA SER A 90 -9.46 9.44 6.98
C SER A 90 -9.72 7.99 7.41
N THR A 91 -8.72 7.14 7.32
CA THR A 91 -8.82 5.74 7.79
C THR A 91 -9.02 5.67 9.30
N ALA A 92 -8.29 6.47 10.06
CA ALA A 92 -8.44 6.54 11.51
C ALA A 92 -9.84 7.04 11.94
N MET A 93 -10.40 8.01 11.21
CA MET A 93 -11.75 8.50 11.46
C MET A 93 -12.84 7.48 11.15
N GLY A 94 -12.58 6.56 10.21
CA GLY A 94 -13.46 5.43 9.90
C GLY A 94 -13.41 4.29 10.93
N ALA A 95 -12.46 4.31 11.87
CA ALA A 95 -12.32 3.26 12.87
C ALA A 95 -13.46 3.31 13.90
N SER A 96 -14.13 2.17 14.09
CA SER A 96 -15.23 2.06 15.05
C SER A 96 -14.72 1.71 16.45
N PHE A 97 -14.80 2.64 17.39
CA PHE A 97 -14.50 2.39 18.81
C PHE A 97 -15.31 1.24 19.40
N ALA A 98 -16.56 1.08 18.97
CA ALA A 98 -17.42 -0.01 19.42
C ALA A 98 -16.88 -1.38 19.00
N VAL A 99 -16.34 -1.48 17.79
CA VAL A 99 -15.74 -2.71 17.27
C VAL A 99 -14.42 -3.01 17.96
N ILE A 100 -13.57 -2.00 18.17
CA ILE A 100 -12.32 -2.14 18.94
C ILE A 100 -12.61 -2.66 20.35
N LYS A 101 -13.61 -2.08 21.03
CA LYS A 101 -14.01 -2.53 22.37
C LYS A 101 -14.54 -3.95 22.41
N LYS A 102 -15.27 -4.39 21.37
CA LYS A 102 -15.78 -5.77 21.24
C LYS A 102 -14.67 -6.81 21.04
N THR A 103 -13.57 -6.42 20.39
CA THR A 103 -12.44 -7.33 20.13
C THR A 103 -11.58 -7.52 21.38
N GLY A 104 -11.61 -6.56 22.30
CA GLY A 104 -10.95 -6.64 23.60
C GLY A 104 -9.42 -6.68 23.51
N SER A 105 -8.78 -7.18 24.57
CA SER A 105 -7.32 -7.26 24.68
C SER A 105 -6.65 -8.12 23.61
N VAL A 106 -7.35 -9.13 23.10
CA VAL A 106 -6.82 -10.04 22.07
C VAL A 106 -6.60 -9.28 20.74
N GLY A 107 -7.51 -8.38 20.37
CA GLY A 107 -7.35 -7.54 19.19
C GLY A 107 -6.16 -6.58 19.29
N ILE A 108 -5.98 -5.97 20.46
CA ILE A 108 -4.82 -5.09 20.73
C ILE A 108 -3.52 -5.91 20.64
N LEU A 109 -3.49 -7.07 21.30
CA LEU A 109 -2.33 -7.95 21.30
C LEU A 109 -1.99 -8.43 19.88
N SER A 110 -2.99 -8.79 19.06
CA SER A 110 -2.79 -9.21 17.68
C SER A 110 -2.17 -8.10 16.83
N LEU A 111 -2.58 -6.85 17.03
CA LEU A 111 -2.00 -5.70 16.36
C LEU A 111 -0.51 -5.51 16.71
N PHE A 112 -0.18 -5.55 18.00
CA PHE A 112 1.22 -5.44 18.46
C PHE A 112 2.08 -6.58 17.91
N LEU A 113 1.61 -7.83 18.01
CA LEU A 113 2.31 -8.97 17.44
C LEU A 113 2.47 -8.87 15.93
N GLY A 114 1.43 -8.43 15.22
CA GLY A 114 1.47 -8.24 13.78
C GLY A 114 2.52 -7.22 13.34
N VAL A 115 2.63 -6.09 14.04
CA VAL A 115 3.66 -5.08 13.78
C VAL A 115 5.05 -5.67 14.04
N ILE A 116 5.27 -6.30 15.19
CA ILE A 116 6.57 -6.88 15.55
C ILE A 116 6.99 -7.96 14.55
N PHE A 117 6.12 -8.91 14.23
CA PHE A 117 6.43 -9.98 13.27
C PHE A 117 6.68 -9.44 11.87
N SER A 118 5.86 -8.50 11.39
CA SER A 118 6.05 -7.89 10.07
C SER A 118 7.38 -7.14 10.00
N PHE A 119 7.73 -6.39 11.05
CA PHE A 119 9.00 -5.67 11.13
C PHE A 119 10.18 -6.63 11.10
N ILE A 120 10.20 -7.63 11.98
CA ILE A 120 11.28 -8.62 12.06
C ILE A 120 11.40 -9.40 10.74
N ALA A 121 10.29 -9.80 10.12
CA ALA A 121 10.31 -10.46 8.83
C ALA A 121 10.88 -9.57 7.72
N GLY A 122 10.49 -8.29 7.68
CA GLY A 122 11.03 -7.32 6.72
C GLY A 122 12.53 -7.11 6.89
N VAL A 123 12.98 -6.91 8.12
CA VAL A 123 14.42 -6.80 8.47
C VAL A 123 15.16 -8.07 8.10
N GLY A 124 14.63 -9.24 8.45
CA GLY A 124 15.27 -10.53 8.19
C GLY A 124 15.42 -10.82 6.69
N ILE A 125 14.39 -10.51 5.90
CA ILE A 125 14.45 -10.63 4.45
C ILE A 125 15.48 -9.64 3.87
N ALA A 126 15.45 -8.37 4.26
CA ALA A 126 16.40 -7.37 3.79
C ALA A 126 17.85 -7.77 4.12
N TYR A 127 18.07 -8.27 5.33
CA TYR A 127 19.39 -8.78 5.76
C TYR A 127 19.85 -9.97 4.91
N ALA A 128 18.95 -10.90 4.59
CA ALA A 128 19.25 -12.05 3.73
C ALA A 128 19.61 -11.64 2.28
N PHE A 129 19.13 -10.47 1.82
CA PHE A 129 19.53 -9.86 0.55
C PHE A 129 20.80 -9.02 0.63
N GLY A 130 21.50 -9.02 1.78
CA GLY A 130 22.79 -8.36 1.95
C GLY A 130 22.71 -6.89 2.40
N ILE A 131 21.54 -6.41 2.76
CA ILE A 131 21.38 -5.07 3.34
C ILE A 131 21.73 -5.16 4.83
N THR A 132 22.73 -4.39 5.28
CA THR A 132 23.28 -4.53 6.65
C THR A 132 23.26 -3.23 7.46
N ASP A 133 23.06 -2.10 6.82
CA ASP A 133 23.00 -0.79 7.49
C ASP A 133 21.65 -0.61 8.21
N VAL A 134 21.70 -0.01 9.39
CA VAL A 134 20.58 0.11 10.32
C VAL A 134 19.44 0.94 9.74
N GLU A 135 19.76 2.02 9.04
CA GLU A 135 18.81 2.94 8.42
C GLU A 135 17.97 2.22 7.36
N SER A 136 18.61 1.43 6.50
CA SER A 136 17.94 0.65 5.45
C SER A 136 17.11 -0.48 6.04
N LEU A 137 17.65 -1.24 6.98
CA LEU A 137 16.94 -2.33 7.65
C LEU A 137 15.69 -1.82 8.38
N THR A 138 15.82 -0.70 9.11
CA THR A 138 14.70 -0.08 9.82
C THR A 138 13.63 0.40 8.86
N THR A 139 14.02 1.02 7.75
CA THR A 139 13.12 1.53 6.72
C THR A 139 12.34 0.41 6.04
N ILE A 140 13.03 -0.67 5.63
CA ILE A 140 12.39 -1.82 4.98
C ILE A 140 11.50 -2.59 5.97
N GLY A 141 11.94 -2.76 7.21
CA GLY A 141 11.13 -3.35 8.27
C GLY A 141 9.85 -2.58 8.53
N ALA A 142 9.92 -1.24 8.57
CA ALA A 142 8.76 -0.37 8.70
C ALA A 142 7.82 -0.48 7.48
N GLY A 143 8.37 -0.52 6.26
CA GLY A 143 7.62 -0.75 5.02
C GLY A 143 6.92 -2.10 4.99
N ALA A 144 7.54 -3.14 5.54
CA ALA A 144 6.93 -4.46 5.68
C ALA A 144 5.76 -4.48 6.67
N CYS A 145 5.75 -3.60 7.68
CA CYS A 145 4.55 -3.41 8.51
C CYS A 145 3.41 -2.83 7.67
N THR A 146 3.66 -1.69 7.04
CA THR A 146 2.76 -1.08 6.05
C THR A 146 3.55 -0.14 5.13
N PHE A 147 3.23 -0.16 3.84
CA PHE A 147 3.92 0.66 2.84
C PHE A 147 3.86 2.17 3.12
N VAL A 148 2.93 2.63 3.94
CA VAL A 148 2.78 4.04 4.33
C VAL A 148 3.85 4.45 5.35
N VAL A 149 4.21 3.55 6.27
CA VAL A 149 5.17 3.84 7.37
C VAL A 149 6.61 3.80 6.88
N GLY A 150 6.92 2.99 5.86
CA GLY A 150 8.26 2.90 5.28
C GLY A 150 8.87 4.27 4.92
N PRO A 151 8.21 5.08 4.07
CA PRO A 151 8.72 6.41 3.70
C PRO A 151 8.85 7.37 4.89
N VAL A 152 7.93 7.32 5.84
CA VAL A 152 7.98 8.16 7.05
C VAL A 152 9.21 7.82 7.89
N THR A 153 9.41 6.53 8.15
CA THR A 153 10.56 6.04 8.90
C THR A 153 11.86 6.32 8.15
N GLY A 154 11.93 5.99 6.86
CA GLY A 154 13.11 6.20 6.04
C GLY A 154 13.55 7.65 5.98
N THR A 155 12.61 8.58 5.84
CA THR A 155 12.91 10.01 5.89
C THR A 155 13.44 10.43 7.27
N ALA A 156 12.85 9.90 8.33
CA ALA A 156 13.25 10.24 9.71
C ALA A 156 14.65 9.71 10.08
N VAL A 157 15.02 8.53 9.58
CA VAL A 157 16.34 7.93 9.85
C VAL A 157 17.41 8.27 8.81
N GLY A 158 17.06 9.03 7.75
CA GLY A 158 18.02 9.46 6.72
C GLY A 158 18.33 8.38 5.67
N ALA A 159 17.44 7.41 5.46
CA ALA A 159 17.63 6.39 4.43
C ALA A 159 17.58 6.99 3.01
N SER A 160 18.29 6.35 2.07
CA SER A 160 18.31 6.77 0.67
C SER A 160 16.95 6.63 0.01
N SER A 161 16.72 7.39 -1.07
CA SER A 161 15.47 7.33 -1.85
C SER A 161 15.17 5.94 -2.39
N ASP A 162 16.21 5.19 -2.77
CA ASP A 162 16.06 3.83 -3.30
C ASP A 162 15.58 2.87 -2.21
N ILE A 163 16.10 2.98 -1.00
CA ILE A 163 15.66 2.19 0.15
C ILE A 163 14.22 2.54 0.54
N ILE A 164 13.86 3.81 0.49
CA ILE A 164 12.46 4.24 0.70
C ILE A 164 11.55 3.60 -0.34
N ALA A 165 11.94 3.60 -1.62
CA ALA A 165 11.19 2.96 -2.68
C ALA A 165 11.05 1.43 -2.48
N ILE A 166 12.13 0.76 -2.09
CA ILE A 166 12.11 -0.67 -1.75
C ILE A 166 11.17 -0.95 -0.59
N SER A 167 11.16 -0.10 0.43
CA SER A 167 10.28 -0.24 1.60
C SER A 167 8.79 -0.15 1.23
N ILE A 168 8.44 0.77 0.31
CA ILE A 168 7.08 0.87 -0.25
C ILE A 168 6.73 -0.41 -1.01
N ALA A 169 7.61 -0.85 -1.90
CA ALA A 169 7.40 -2.05 -2.70
C ALA A 169 7.19 -3.29 -1.81
N ALA A 170 8.00 -3.48 -0.78
CA ALA A 170 7.86 -4.58 0.17
C ALA A 170 6.49 -4.60 0.86
N GLY A 171 6.03 -3.44 1.34
CA GLY A 171 4.72 -3.31 1.98
C GLY A 171 3.55 -3.53 1.01
N VAL A 172 3.67 -3.06 -0.23
CA VAL A 172 2.66 -3.26 -1.28
C VAL A 172 2.60 -4.73 -1.68
N VAL A 173 3.73 -5.39 -1.91
CA VAL A 173 3.79 -6.84 -2.23
C VAL A 173 3.15 -7.65 -1.11
N LYS A 174 3.48 -7.36 0.16
CA LYS A 174 2.81 -7.99 1.31
C LYS A 174 1.29 -7.80 1.25
N SER A 175 0.83 -6.58 1.03
CA SER A 175 -0.61 -6.27 1.00
C SER A 175 -1.32 -7.03 -0.12
N ILE A 176 -0.72 -7.13 -1.30
CA ILE A 176 -1.25 -7.91 -2.42
C ILE A 176 -1.32 -9.40 -2.07
N LEU A 177 -0.23 -9.95 -1.54
CA LEU A 177 -0.16 -11.37 -1.16
C LEU A 177 -1.21 -11.72 -0.10
N VAL A 178 -1.37 -10.89 0.93
CA VAL A 178 -2.39 -11.10 1.95
C VAL A 178 -3.79 -10.95 1.36
N THR A 179 -4.04 -9.95 0.53
CA THR A 179 -5.35 -9.74 -0.09
C THR A 179 -5.75 -10.89 -1.00
N ILE A 180 -4.81 -11.41 -1.80
CA ILE A 180 -5.04 -12.56 -2.68
C ILE A 180 -5.14 -13.85 -1.87
N GLY A 181 -4.26 -14.04 -0.88
CA GLY A 181 -4.17 -15.28 -0.12
C GLY A 181 -5.31 -15.48 0.89
N THR A 182 -5.82 -14.38 1.47
CA THR A 182 -6.84 -14.46 2.52
C THR A 182 -8.07 -15.29 2.13
N PRO A 183 -8.72 -15.12 0.97
CA PRO A 183 -9.87 -15.93 0.61
C PRO A 183 -9.61 -17.43 0.53
N PHE A 184 -8.38 -17.83 0.22
CA PHE A 184 -8.00 -19.24 0.12
C PHE A 184 -7.72 -19.87 1.48
N ILE A 185 -7.16 -19.11 2.42
CA ILE A 185 -6.82 -19.60 3.75
C ILE A 185 -7.93 -19.37 4.78
N ALA A 186 -8.87 -18.46 4.51
CA ALA A 186 -9.94 -18.08 5.42
C ALA A 186 -10.71 -19.29 6.02
N PRO A 187 -11.13 -20.29 5.21
CA PRO A 187 -11.83 -21.47 5.75
C PRO A 187 -10.93 -22.34 6.64
N LEU A 188 -9.62 -22.37 6.38
CA LEU A 188 -8.67 -23.19 7.10
C LEU A 188 -8.32 -22.64 8.49
N ILE A 189 -8.39 -21.32 8.65
CA ILE A 189 -8.01 -20.61 9.88
C ILE A 189 -9.22 -20.04 10.64
N GLY A 190 -10.45 -20.40 10.23
CA GLY A 190 -11.66 -20.00 10.91
C GLY A 190 -11.97 -18.51 10.83
N LEU A 191 -11.75 -17.88 9.66
CA LEU A 191 -12.18 -16.51 9.39
C LEU A 191 -13.68 -16.47 9.02
N ASP A 192 -14.53 -16.90 9.93
CA ASP A 192 -15.97 -17.06 9.74
C ASP A 192 -16.80 -16.02 10.53
N ASN A 193 -16.13 -15.19 11.31
CA ASN A 193 -16.81 -14.21 12.16
C ASN A 193 -16.01 -12.90 12.28
N PRO A 194 -16.65 -11.77 12.62
CA PRO A 194 -16.00 -10.46 12.70
C PRO A 194 -14.83 -10.38 13.69
N LYS A 195 -14.84 -11.19 14.76
CA LYS A 195 -13.75 -11.17 15.75
C LYS A 195 -12.49 -11.82 15.19
N SER A 196 -12.60 -13.00 14.55
CA SER A 196 -11.47 -13.66 13.91
C SER A 196 -10.90 -12.81 12.76
N ALA A 197 -11.77 -12.16 11.97
CA ALA A 197 -11.36 -11.24 10.91
C ALA A 197 -10.57 -10.03 11.45
N MET A 198 -10.98 -9.44 12.57
CA MET A 198 -10.25 -8.33 13.20
C MET A 198 -8.89 -8.77 13.75
N ILE A 199 -8.82 -9.94 14.38
CA ILE A 199 -7.57 -10.49 14.93
C ILE A 199 -6.60 -10.78 13.78
N PHE A 200 -7.08 -11.42 12.72
CA PHE A 200 -6.28 -11.68 11.53
C PHE A 200 -5.80 -10.38 10.86
N GLY A 201 -6.68 -9.37 10.71
CA GLY A 201 -6.31 -8.06 10.21
C GLY A 201 -5.25 -7.36 11.06
N GLY A 202 -5.33 -7.49 12.38
CA GLY A 202 -4.31 -7.01 13.31
C GLY A 202 -2.97 -7.70 13.11
N LEU A 203 -2.97 -9.02 12.96
CA LEU A 203 -1.75 -9.82 12.72
C LEU A 203 -1.09 -9.50 11.36
N MET A 204 -1.90 -9.29 10.32
CA MET A 204 -1.40 -9.00 8.98
C MET A 204 -0.99 -7.53 8.79
N GLY A 205 -1.35 -6.65 9.71
CA GLY A 205 -1.08 -5.21 9.65
C GLY A 205 -2.23 -4.40 9.07
N THR A 206 -2.17 -3.08 9.23
CA THR A 206 -3.28 -2.15 9.01
C THR A 206 -3.84 -2.15 7.59
N THR A 207 -2.98 -2.23 6.57
CA THR A 207 -3.39 -2.21 5.15
C THR A 207 -3.94 -3.55 4.67
N SER A 208 -3.60 -4.62 5.34
CA SER A 208 -4.09 -5.98 5.03
C SER A 208 -5.39 -6.31 5.76
N GLY A 209 -5.83 -5.45 6.68
CA GLY A 209 -7.08 -5.63 7.44
C GLY A 209 -8.33 -5.61 6.57
N THR A 210 -8.29 -4.90 5.43
CA THR A 210 -9.37 -4.92 4.43
C THR A 210 -9.60 -6.31 3.84
N ALA A 211 -8.53 -7.09 3.66
CA ALA A 211 -8.64 -8.45 3.17
C ALA A 211 -9.35 -9.39 4.14
N ALA A 212 -9.16 -9.20 5.44
CA ALA A 212 -9.88 -9.94 6.48
C ALA A 212 -11.38 -9.59 6.54
N GLY A 213 -11.75 -8.37 6.14
CA GLY A 213 -13.15 -7.97 6.03
C GLY A 213 -13.87 -8.53 4.80
N LEU A 214 -13.13 -9.09 3.84
CA LEU A 214 -13.67 -9.72 2.63
C LEU A 214 -13.87 -11.24 2.81
N ALA A 215 -13.25 -11.82 3.81
CA ALA A 215 -13.38 -13.24 4.17
C ALA A 215 -14.57 -13.47 5.10
#